data_d3f9fd01d6d98c7df3768719e4ae8fd5
#
_entry.id   d3f9fd01d6d98c7df3768719e4ae8fd5
#
_cell.length_a   1.000
_cell.length_b   1.000
_cell.length_c   1.000
_cell.angle_alpha   90.00
_cell.angle_beta   90.00
_cell.angle_gamma   90.00
#
_symmetry.space_group_name_H-M   'P 1'
#
loop_
_entity.id
_entity.type
_entity.pdbx_description
1 polymer ?
#
loop_
_entity_poly.entity_id
_entity_poly.type
_entity_poly.pdbx_seq_one_letter_code
_entity_poly.pdbx_strand_id
1 'polypeptide(L)'
;MTIVDSSRPITGGVDTHLDAHVAAALDAHGGVLGVESFPTTTVGFVALHDWLCAFGPVVRVGVEGTGAYGAGLSRYLQSLGLVVIEVDRTNRQLRRLEGKSDPVDAIEAARAALSGRASGIAKTANGNVEAIRALLVAQRSGRQARARCLNQIRHLGFTSPDLLREQFRDVPKAHLAERAAALRPRAAGDPVVHATKLAMRTLGRRALAISADMQDLDVVLAQLVNATAPELVACHGVGVDTAAILLVAAGDNPERIRNEAAWAHLCGVAPLDASSGKHRRHRLSRAGNRQANHALWRIVFTRMGQDPRTRDYVERRTGEGLTKREIMRVLKRYVARETYRLLPRT
;
A
#
# COMPACT_ATOMS: atom_id res chain seq x y z
N MET A 1 17.35 33.56 29.80
CA MET A 1 16.19 33.85 28.94
C MET A 1 16.74 34.06 27.52
N THR A 2 16.72 33.01 26.70
CA THR A 2 17.26 33.06 25.34
C THR A 2 16.23 33.80 24.48
N ILE A 3 16.59 34.96 23.94
CA ILE A 3 15.74 35.68 22.98
C ILE A 3 15.66 34.81 21.74
N VAL A 4 14.50 34.14 21.54
CA VAL A 4 14.23 33.40 20.32
C VAL A 4 14.02 34.46 19.24
N ASP A 5 14.99 34.56 18.32
CA ASP A 5 14.81 35.38 17.10
C ASP A 5 13.72 34.73 16.25
N SER A 6 12.51 35.31 16.29
CA SER A 6 11.27 34.82 15.66
C SER A 6 11.32 34.81 14.12
N SER A 7 12.45 35.23 13.53
CA SER A 7 12.68 35.25 12.09
C SER A 7 13.30 33.96 11.52
N ARG A 8 13.75 33.04 12.41
CA ARG A 8 14.48 31.84 11.96
C ARG A 8 13.54 30.71 11.57
N PRO A 9 13.75 30.08 10.40
CA PRO A 9 12.90 29.00 9.94
C PRO A 9 13.00 27.75 10.84
N ILE A 10 11.84 27.16 11.15
CA ILE A 10 11.69 26.00 12.01
C ILE A 10 11.41 24.77 11.18
N THR A 11 12.04 23.64 11.55
CA THR A 11 11.69 22.32 11.06
C THR A 11 11.08 21.52 12.18
N GLY A 12 9.83 21.10 12.01
CA GLY A 12 9.14 20.17 12.92
C GLY A 12 9.48 18.72 12.62
N GLY A 13 9.38 17.86 13.64
CA GLY A 13 9.40 16.41 13.49
C GLY A 13 8.38 15.78 14.42
N VAL A 14 7.70 14.73 13.96
CA VAL A 14 6.64 14.10 14.75
C VAL A 14 6.76 12.57 14.69
N ASP A 15 6.85 11.96 15.86
CA ASP A 15 6.61 10.55 16.07
C ASP A 15 5.14 10.32 16.41
N THR A 16 4.47 9.41 15.71
CA THR A 16 3.01 9.29 15.74
C THR A 16 2.54 8.00 16.41
N HIS A 17 1.64 8.16 17.39
CA HIS A 17 1.00 7.08 18.13
C HIS A 17 -0.53 7.20 18.12
N LEU A 18 -1.20 6.18 18.66
CA LEU A 18 -2.66 6.10 18.67
C LEU A 18 -3.30 7.25 19.48
N ASP A 19 -2.77 7.50 20.68
CA ASP A 19 -3.40 8.40 21.65
C ASP A 19 -2.75 9.79 21.69
N ALA A 20 -1.45 9.86 21.43
CA ALA A 20 -0.70 11.10 21.44
C ALA A 20 0.41 11.10 20.38
N HIS A 21 0.74 12.27 19.87
CA HIS A 21 1.88 12.51 19.01
C HIS A 21 2.97 13.25 19.80
N VAL A 22 4.22 12.86 19.65
CA VAL A 22 5.36 13.60 20.19
C VAL A 22 5.98 14.43 19.09
N ALA A 23 6.04 15.74 19.29
CA ALA A 23 6.61 16.69 18.34
C ALA A 23 7.93 17.27 18.86
N ALA A 24 8.87 17.50 17.94
CA ALA A 24 10.12 18.20 18.18
C ALA A 24 10.23 19.40 17.25
N ALA A 25 10.73 20.52 17.76
CA ALA A 25 11.05 21.71 17.00
C ALA A 25 12.58 21.87 16.89
N LEU A 26 13.10 22.05 15.68
CA LEU A 26 14.52 22.30 15.42
C LEU A 26 14.70 23.66 14.73
N ASP A 27 15.79 24.33 15.08
CA ASP A 27 16.28 25.50 14.34
C ASP A 27 16.92 25.11 12.99
N ALA A 28 17.33 26.09 12.21
CA ALA A 28 17.94 25.91 10.90
C ALA A 28 19.27 25.11 10.93
N HIS A 29 19.93 25.01 12.07
CA HIS A 29 21.20 24.30 12.25
C HIS A 29 21.02 22.91 12.87
N GLY A 30 19.77 22.53 13.22
CA GLY A 30 19.44 21.24 13.84
C GLY A 30 19.52 21.26 15.38
N GLY A 31 19.64 22.44 15.98
CA GLY A 31 19.50 22.62 17.42
C GLY A 31 18.07 22.37 17.86
N VAL A 32 17.91 21.61 18.97
CA VAL A 32 16.59 21.30 19.54
C VAL A 32 16.07 22.49 20.32
N LEU A 33 14.92 23.03 19.92
CA LEU A 33 14.25 24.16 20.58
C LEU A 33 13.24 23.68 21.63
N GLY A 34 12.63 22.55 21.41
CA GLY A 34 11.68 21.95 22.33
C GLY A 34 11.18 20.58 21.84
N VAL A 35 10.60 19.85 22.79
CA VAL A 35 9.88 18.58 22.53
C VAL A 35 8.63 18.58 23.40
N GLU A 36 7.46 18.28 22.83
CA GLU A 36 6.17 18.31 23.51
C GLU A 36 5.27 17.19 23.01
N SER A 37 4.29 16.77 23.82
CA SER A 37 3.31 15.73 23.48
C SER A 37 1.91 16.32 23.32
N PHE A 38 1.19 15.88 22.27
CA PHE A 38 -0.12 16.40 21.91
C PHE A 38 -1.11 15.25 21.67
N PRO A 39 -2.36 15.37 22.13
CA PRO A 39 -3.37 14.32 21.89
C PRO A 39 -3.68 14.16 20.40
N THR A 40 -3.98 12.93 19.97
CA THR A 40 -4.34 12.60 18.58
C THR A 40 -5.79 13.01 18.28
N THR A 41 -6.08 14.30 18.39
CA THR A 41 -7.38 14.92 18.14
C THR A 41 -7.20 16.19 17.30
N THR A 42 -8.28 16.71 16.71
CA THR A 42 -8.24 17.96 15.96
C THR A 42 -7.70 19.12 16.82
N VAL A 43 -8.13 19.20 18.08
CA VAL A 43 -7.63 20.24 19.01
C VAL A 43 -6.13 20.05 19.28
N GLY A 44 -5.68 18.80 19.45
CA GLY A 44 -4.27 18.51 19.62
C GLY A 44 -3.42 18.82 18.38
N PHE A 45 -3.97 18.66 17.17
CA PHE A 45 -3.26 19.05 15.94
C PHE A 45 -3.11 20.56 15.83
N VAL A 46 -4.15 21.33 16.21
CA VAL A 46 -4.06 22.80 16.31
C VAL A 46 -3.00 23.20 17.32
N ALA A 47 -3.05 22.65 18.53
CA ALA A 47 -2.08 22.96 19.59
C ALA A 47 -0.64 22.63 19.17
N LEU A 48 -0.41 21.49 18.49
CA LEU A 48 0.90 21.10 17.96
C LEU A 48 1.42 22.12 16.92
N HIS A 49 0.55 22.55 16.00
CA HIS A 49 0.91 23.55 15.00
C HIS A 49 1.26 24.88 15.66
N ASP A 50 0.41 25.39 16.56
CA ASP A 50 0.61 26.66 17.27
C ASP A 50 1.88 26.64 18.11
N TRP A 51 2.16 25.50 18.77
CA TRP A 51 3.40 25.31 19.53
C TRP A 51 4.64 25.35 18.62
N LEU A 52 4.62 24.72 17.44
CA LEU A 52 5.72 24.85 16.48
C LEU A 52 5.88 26.30 16.03
N CYS A 53 4.80 27.01 15.73
CA CYS A 53 4.82 28.40 15.27
C CYS A 53 5.35 29.37 16.35
N ALA A 54 5.24 29.04 17.63
CA ALA A 54 5.80 29.85 18.73
C ALA A 54 7.33 29.98 18.68
N PHE A 55 8.04 29.06 18.03
CA PHE A 55 9.47 29.09 17.81
C PHE A 55 9.89 29.88 16.55
N GLY A 56 8.98 30.09 15.61
CA GLY A 56 9.23 30.79 14.35
C GLY A 56 8.43 30.22 13.17
N PRO A 57 8.66 30.72 11.94
CA PRO A 57 7.96 30.25 10.75
C PRO A 57 8.31 28.78 10.43
N VAL A 58 7.29 27.93 10.41
CA VAL A 58 7.44 26.49 10.12
C VAL A 58 7.59 26.28 8.61
N VAL A 59 8.74 25.82 8.16
CA VAL A 59 9.03 25.57 6.73
C VAL A 59 8.57 24.17 6.29
N ARG A 60 8.76 23.17 7.16
CA ARG A 60 8.42 21.78 6.90
C ARG A 60 8.25 20.99 8.18
N VAL A 61 7.52 19.87 8.10
CA VAL A 61 7.36 18.95 9.21
C VAL A 61 7.64 17.53 8.73
N GLY A 62 8.63 16.86 9.34
CA GLY A 62 8.89 15.44 9.14
C GLY A 62 7.93 14.61 9.99
N VAL A 63 7.11 13.74 9.37
CA VAL A 63 6.13 12.91 10.09
C VAL A 63 6.40 11.45 9.84
N GLU A 64 6.61 10.67 10.91
CA GLU A 64 6.67 9.21 10.82
C GLU A 64 5.23 8.64 10.74
N GLY A 65 4.99 7.68 9.86
CA GLY A 65 3.72 6.98 9.79
C GLY A 65 2.55 7.77 9.21
N THR A 66 2.79 8.62 8.22
CA THR A 66 1.79 9.44 7.50
C THR A 66 0.61 8.63 6.93
N GLY A 67 0.79 7.34 6.69
CA GLY A 67 -0.26 6.42 6.22
C GLY A 67 -0.98 5.64 7.33
N ALA A 68 -0.69 5.92 8.60
CA ALA A 68 -1.25 5.24 9.77
C ALA A 68 -1.72 6.27 10.80
N TYR A 69 -1.14 6.27 12.01
CA TYR A 69 -1.53 7.19 13.08
C TYR A 69 -1.31 8.67 12.73
N GLY A 70 -0.30 8.98 11.91
CA GLY A 70 0.00 10.34 11.45
C GLY A 70 -0.89 10.86 10.31
N ALA A 71 -1.81 10.05 9.78
CA ALA A 71 -2.62 10.44 8.61
C ALA A 71 -3.52 11.67 8.88
N GLY A 72 -4.12 11.76 10.07
CA GLY A 72 -4.95 12.90 10.48
C GLY A 72 -4.14 14.19 10.58
N LEU A 73 -3.02 14.13 11.29
CA LEU A 73 -2.09 15.25 11.45
C LEU A 73 -1.53 15.70 10.09
N SER A 74 -1.11 14.75 9.24
CA SER A 74 -0.56 15.07 7.93
C SER A 74 -1.55 15.84 7.06
N ARG A 75 -2.82 15.40 7.00
CA ARG A 75 -3.88 16.13 6.29
C ARG A 75 -4.11 17.52 6.86
N TYR A 76 -4.14 17.65 8.19
CA TYR A 76 -4.31 18.93 8.85
C TYR A 76 -3.17 19.90 8.50
N LEU A 77 -1.92 19.49 8.65
CA LEU A 77 -0.77 20.34 8.34
C LEU A 77 -0.71 20.72 6.85
N GLN A 78 -1.04 19.79 5.94
CA GLN A 78 -1.12 20.08 4.51
C GLN A 78 -2.26 21.05 4.17
N SER A 79 -3.40 21.00 4.88
CA SER A 79 -4.50 21.96 4.70
C SER A 79 -4.13 23.40 5.07
N LEU A 80 -3.09 23.56 5.90
CA LEU A 80 -2.49 24.86 6.24
C LEU A 80 -1.38 25.28 5.24
N GLY A 81 -1.15 24.50 4.17
CA GLY A 81 -0.11 24.77 3.18
C GLY A 81 1.30 24.36 3.61
N LEU A 82 1.46 23.66 4.74
CA LEU A 82 2.75 23.20 5.21
C LEU A 82 3.27 22.00 4.41
N VAL A 83 4.59 21.97 4.17
CA VAL A 83 5.24 20.84 3.52
C VAL A 83 5.43 19.71 4.53
N VAL A 84 4.67 18.64 4.39
CA VAL A 84 4.81 17.42 5.20
C VAL A 84 5.71 16.43 4.48
N ILE A 85 6.83 16.10 5.13
CA ILE A 85 7.81 15.11 4.65
C ILE A 85 7.51 13.76 5.30
N GLU A 86 7.31 12.74 4.48
CA GLU A 86 7.15 11.36 4.93
C GLU A 86 8.51 10.83 5.40
N VAL A 87 8.61 10.48 6.68
CA VAL A 87 9.81 9.90 7.26
C VAL A 87 9.61 8.41 7.43
N ASP A 88 10.45 7.63 6.75
CA ASP A 88 10.52 6.19 6.98
C ASP A 88 11.08 5.92 8.40
N ARG A 89 10.67 4.78 8.98
CA ARG A 89 11.15 4.36 10.31
C ARG A 89 12.66 4.52 10.42
N THR A 90 13.07 5.24 11.47
CA THR A 90 14.44 5.60 11.80
C THR A 90 15.41 4.41 11.77
N ASN A 91 16.66 4.70 11.45
CA ASN A 91 17.76 3.75 11.31
C ASN A 91 17.90 2.84 12.55
N ARG A 92 17.77 1.53 12.36
CA ARG A 92 17.89 0.52 13.42
C ARG A 92 19.22 0.58 14.20
N GLN A 93 20.27 1.14 13.60
CA GLN A 93 21.58 1.26 14.24
C GLN A 93 21.59 2.35 15.30
N LEU A 94 20.96 3.51 15.06
CA LEU A 94 20.81 4.60 16.04
C LEU A 94 19.96 4.14 17.25
N ARG A 95 18.86 3.43 16.98
CA ARG A 95 18.02 2.85 18.05
C ARG A 95 18.76 1.84 18.96
N ARG A 96 19.82 1.20 18.47
CA ARG A 96 20.65 0.28 19.28
C ARG A 96 21.63 1.03 20.19
N LEU A 97 22.02 2.24 19.81
CA LEU A 97 23.01 3.05 20.56
C LEU A 97 22.34 3.95 21.60
N GLU A 98 21.21 4.55 21.29
CA GLU A 98 20.54 5.58 22.10
C GLU A 98 19.28 5.09 22.83
N GLY A 99 18.86 3.83 22.59
CA GLY A 99 17.58 3.31 23.09
C GLY A 99 16.39 3.79 22.26
N LYS A 100 15.19 3.36 22.64
CA LYS A 100 13.93 3.81 22.02
C LYS A 100 13.21 4.75 22.96
N SER A 101 13.03 6.01 22.55
CA SER A 101 12.11 6.94 23.20
C SER A 101 11.42 7.80 22.15
N ASP A 102 10.15 8.10 22.36
CA ASP A 102 9.33 8.87 21.42
C ASP A 102 9.90 10.29 21.18
N PRO A 103 10.47 11.01 22.20
CA PRO A 103 11.19 12.26 21.98
C PRO A 103 12.37 12.14 21.00
N VAL A 104 13.17 11.08 21.09
CA VAL A 104 14.32 10.86 20.20
C VAL A 104 13.84 10.57 18.79
N ASP A 105 12.79 9.75 18.61
CA ASP A 105 12.22 9.44 17.30
C ASP A 105 11.62 10.71 16.64
N ALA A 106 10.99 11.62 17.41
CA ALA A 106 10.49 12.92 16.90
C ALA A 106 11.64 13.84 16.45
N ILE A 107 12.73 13.95 17.24
CA ILE A 107 13.92 14.74 16.89
C ILE A 107 14.57 14.18 15.62
N GLU A 108 14.69 12.86 15.51
CA GLU A 108 15.26 12.22 14.31
C GLU A 108 14.37 12.41 13.07
N ALA A 109 13.03 12.43 13.21
CA ALA A 109 12.12 12.78 12.13
C ALA A 109 12.35 14.21 11.64
N ALA A 110 12.53 15.17 12.56
CA ALA A 110 12.86 16.56 12.23
C ALA A 110 14.23 16.67 11.54
N ARG A 111 15.26 16.00 12.06
CA ARG A 111 16.61 15.96 11.45
C ARG A 111 16.62 15.35 10.07
N ALA A 112 15.83 14.28 9.85
CA ALA A 112 15.72 13.65 8.55
C ALA A 112 15.08 14.58 7.51
N ALA A 113 14.07 15.36 7.91
CA ALA A 113 13.42 16.35 7.06
C ALA A 113 14.33 17.56 6.81
N LEU A 114 15.05 18.05 7.85
CA LEU A 114 15.95 19.20 7.76
C LEU A 114 17.13 18.91 6.82
N SER A 115 17.80 17.78 7.00
CA SER A 115 18.98 17.39 6.21
C SER A 115 18.66 16.94 4.79
N GLY A 116 17.38 16.79 4.41
CA GLY A 116 16.96 16.24 3.13
C GLY A 116 17.19 14.73 2.97
N ARG A 117 17.62 14.04 4.02
CA ARG A 117 17.72 12.57 4.06
C ARG A 117 16.34 11.92 3.82
N ALA A 118 15.29 12.48 4.40
CA ALA A 118 13.91 12.26 4.01
C ALA A 118 13.47 13.43 3.10
N SER A 119 13.01 13.14 1.90
CA SER A 119 12.60 14.16 0.93
C SER A 119 11.28 13.81 0.23
N GLY A 120 10.65 12.69 0.61
CA GLY A 120 9.36 12.28 0.08
C GLY A 120 8.25 13.14 0.66
N ILE A 121 7.53 13.89 -0.18
CA ILE A 121 6.32 14.62 0.23
C ILE A 121 5.25 13.58 0.58
N ALA A 122 4.56 13.76 1.71
CA ALA A 122 3.47 12.89 2.13
C ALA A 122 2.29 12.93 1.15
N LYS A 123 1.55 11.83 1.06
CA LYS A 123 0.29 11.81 0.31
C LYS A 123 -0.73 12.72 0.98
N THR A 124 -1.52 13.43 0.18
CA THR A 124 -2.60 14.28 0.72
C THR A 124 -3.73 13.48 1.35
N ALA A 125 -3.99 12.30 0.80
CA ALA A 125 -4.99 11.34 1.32
C ALA A 125 -6.37 12.01 1.61
N ASN A 126 -6.85 12.83 0.68
CA ASN A 126 -8.09 13.61 0.82
C ASN A 126 -8.98 13.59 -0.45
N GLY A 127 -8.61 12.83 -1.47
CA GLY A 127 -9.31 12.77 -2.76
C GLY A 127 -9.83 11.38 -3.12
N ASN A 128 -10.11 11.20 -4.41
CA ASN A 128 -10.63 9.95 -4.97
C ASN A 128 -9.68 8.77 -4.74
N VAL A 129 -8.37 9.00 -4.72
CA VAL A 129 -7.39 7.93 -4.52
C VAL A 129 -7.45 7.39 -3.10
N GLU A 130 -7.73 8.22 -2.10
CA GLU A 130 -7.96 7.75 -0.74
C GLU A 130 -9.26 6.94 -0.62
N ALA A 131 -10.34 7.36 -1.32
CA ALA A 131 -11.57 6.58 -1.41
C ALA A 131 -11.32 5.20 -2.06
N ILE A 132 -10.56 5.16 -3.17
CA ILE A 132 -10.11 3.93 -3.83
C ILE A 132 -9.30 3.06 -2.86
N ARG A 133 -8.41 3.65 -2.05
CA ARG A 133 -7.62 2.92 -1.04
C ARG A 133 -8.50 2.23 -0.01
N ALA A 134 -9.53 2.91 0.50
CA ALA A 134 -10.46 2.35 1.47
C ALA A 134 -11.20 1.13 0.90
N LEU A 135 -11.71 1.23 -0.34
CA LEU A 135 -12.37 0.12 -1.03
C LEU A 135 -11.43 -1.07 -1.26
N LEU A 136 -10.17 -0.81 -1.68
CA LEU A 136 -9.17 -1.86 -1.87
C LEU A 136 -8.81 -2.60 -0.57
N VAL A 137 -8.84 -1.93 0.58
CA VAL A 137 -8.63 -2.57 1.89
C VAL A 137 -9.74 -3.58 2.17
N ALA A 138 -11.00 -3.17 2.03
CA ALA A 138 -12.17 -4.03 2.24
C ALA A 138 -12.19 -5.20 1.25
N GLN A 139 -11.97 -4.92 -0.03
CA GLN A 139 -11.94 -5.91 -1.10
C GLN A 139 -10.84 -6.98 -0.88
N ARG A 140 -9.65 -6.56 -0.44
CA ARG A 140 -8.58 -7.50 -0.11
C ARG A 140 -8.93 -8.40 1.06
N SER A 141 -9.51 -7.83 2.11
CA SER A 141 -10.02 -8.59 3.27
C SER A 141 -11.06 -9.61 2.83
N GLY A 142 -12.03 -9.19 2.01
CA GLY A 142 -13.06 -10.07 1.45
C GLY A 142 -12.48 -11.22 0.63
N ARG A 143 -11.56 -10.94 -0.30
CA ARG A 143 -10.88 -11.97 -1.11
C ARG A 143 -10.18 -13.02 -0.24
N GLN A 144 -9.49 -12.58 0.82
CA GLN A 144 -8.80 -13.48 1.75
C GLN A 144 -9.78 -14.32 2.58
N ALA A 145 -10.82 -13.70 3.12
CA ALA A 145 -11.83 -14.37 3.91
C ALA A 145 -12.60 -15.42 3.09
N ARG A 146 -13.01 -15.05 1.86
CA ARG A 146 -13.65 -15.97 0.91
C ARG A 146 -12.75 -17.17 0.58
N ALA A 147 -11.48 -16.91 0.28
CA ALA A 147 -10.52 -17.97 -0.02
C ALA A 147 -10.35 -18.95 1.16
N ARG A 148 -10.30 -18.43 2.39
CA ARG A 148 -10.28 -19.27 3.61
C ARG A 148 -11.52 -20.15 3.74
N CYS A 149 -12.71 -19.57 3.55
CA CYS A 149 -13.95 -20.36 3.58
C CYS A 149 -13.93 -21.50 2.55
N LEU A 150 -13.55 -21.21 1.30
CA LEU A 150 -13.49 -22.23 0.25
C LEU A 150 -12.46 -23.33 0.55
N ASN A 151 -11.30 -22.98 1.09
CA ASN A 151 -10.28 -23.97 1.47
C ASN A 151 -10.77 -24.84 2.64
N GLN A 152 -11.47 -24.26 3.63
CA GLN A 152 -12.05 -24.98 4.74
C GLN A 152 -13.17 -25.94 4.28
N ILE A 153 -14.05 -25.50 3.37
CA ILE A 153 -15.08 -26.37 2.77
C ILE A 153 -14.42 -27.56 2.06
N ARG A 154 -13.37 -27.30 1.27
CA ARG A 154 -12.65 -28.37 0.56
C ARG A 154 -12.02 -29.36 1.53
N HIS A 155 -11.37 -28.86 2.59
CA HIS A 155 -10.76 -29.71 3.61
C HIS A 155 -11.81 -30.57 4.33
N LEU A 156 -12.92 -29.98 4.79
CA LEU A 156 -14.02 -30.71 5.40
C LEU A 156 -14.64 -31.74 4.44
N GLY A 157 -14.74 -31.40 3.15
CA GLY A 157 -15.19 -32.35 2.12
C GLY A 157 -14.29 -33.59 2.03
N PHE A 158 -12.97 -33.41 2.05
CA PHE A 158 -12.02 -34.54 1.97
C PHE A 158 -11.99 -35.41 3.23
N THR A 159 -12.20 -34.82 4.40
CA THR A 159 -12.13 -35.52 5.69
C THR A 159 -13.49 -36.07 6.15
N SER A 160 -14.55 -35.80 5.39
CA SER A 160 -15.90 -36.26 5.72
C SER A 160 -16.15 -37.73 5.42
N PRO A 161 -17.19 -38.36 6.01
CA PRO A 161 -17.62 -39.72 5.68
C PRO A 161 -17.90 -39.90 4.19
N ASP A 162 -17.75 -41.12 3.70
CA ASP A 162 -17.67 -41.47 2.26
C ASP A 162 -18.73 -40.82 1.37
N LEU A 163 -20.00 -40.91 1.75
CA LEU A 163 -21.10 -40.33 0.96
C LEU A 163 -20.98 -38.81 0.79
N LEU A 164 -20.53 -38.10 1.82
CA LEU A 164 -20.36 -36.65 1.74
C LEU A 164 -19.07 -36.31 0.98
N ARG A 165 -18.01 -37.08 1.20
CA ARG A 165 -16.73 -36.94 0.48
C ARG A 165 -16.91 -37.07 -1.04
N GLU A 166 -17.67 -38.07 -1.49
CA GLU A 166 -17.95 -38.27 -2.91
C GLU A 166 -18.74 -37.12 -3.52
N GLN A 167 -19.70 -36.55 -2.78
CA GLN A 167 -20.46 -35.38 -3.24
C GLN A 167 -19.62 -34.13 -3.51
N PHE A 168 -18.43 -34.04 -2.88
CA PHE A 168 -17.54 -32.88 -2.98
C PHE A 168 -16.25 -33.15 -3.72
N ARG A 169 -15.95 -34.41 -4.12
CA ARG A 169 -14.70 -34.81 -4.78
C ARG A 169 -14.40 -33.98 -6.02
N ASP A 170 -15.36 -33.89 -6.93
CA ASP A 170 -15.20 -33.32 -8.26
C ASP A 170 -15.87 -31.94 -8.40
N VAL A 171 -16.26 -31.30 -7.30
CA VAL A 171 -16.88 -29.98 -7.34
C VAL A 171 -15.85 -28.92 -7.70
N PRO A 172 -16.02 -28.21 -8.84
CA PRO A 172 -15.13 -27.12 -9.21
C PRO A 172 -15.13 -26.02 -8.16
N LYS A 173 -13.97 -25.36 -8.00
CA LYS A 173 -13.80 -24.28 -7.01
C LYS A 173 -14.85 -23.17 -7.14
N ALA A 174 -15.29 -22.88 -8.37
CA ALA A 174 -16.29 -21.87 -8.66
C ALA A 174 -17.64 -22.17 -7.99
N HIS A 175 -18.05 -23.45 -7.96
CA HIS A 175 -19.36 -23.89 -7.45
C HIS A 175 -19.32 -24.42 -6.01
N LEU A 176 -18.13 -24.39 -5.38
CA LEU A 176 -17.93 -25.00 -4.06
C LEU A 176 -18.76 -24.32 -2.95
N ALA A 177 -18.86 -22.98 -3.00
CA ALA A 177 -19.65 -22.22 -2.03
C ALA A 177 -21.15 -22.51 -2.15
N GLU A 178 -21.68 -22.50 -3.38
CA GLU A 178 -23.09 -22.78 -3.68
C GLU A 178 -23.46 -24.21 -3.24
N ARG A 179 -22.62 -25.19 -3.64
CA ARG A 179 -22.83 -26.58 -3.28
C ARG A 179 -22.86 -26.80 -1.76
N ALA A 180 -21.95 -26.15 -1.04
CA ALA A 180 -21.89 -26.22 0.41
C ALA A 180 -23.08 -25.50 1.08
N ALA A 181 -23.48 -24.33 0.59
CA ALA A 181 -24.62 -23.58 1.08
C ALA A 181 -25.96 -24.33 0.94
N ALA A 182 -26.08 -25.16 -0.10
CA ALA A 182 -27.27 -25.96 -0.38
C ALA A 182 -27.39 -27.22 0.51
N LEU A 183 -26.39 -27.58 1.30
CA LEU A 183 -26.43 -28.74 2.17
C LEU A 183 -27.59 -28.63 3.18
N ARG A 184 -28.26 -29.77 3.42
CA ARG A 184 -29.36 -29.90 4.38
C ARG A 184 -28.92 -30.77 5.57
N PRO A 185 -28.41 -30.17 6.67
CA PRO A 185 -28.10 -30.91 7.87
C PRO A 185 -29.38 -31.43 8.49
N ARG A 186 -29.45 -32.72 8.81
CA ARG A 186 -30.56 -33.34 9.51
C ARG A 186 -30.06 -33.84 10.87
N ALA A 187 -30.74 -33.51 11.95
CA ALA A 187 -30.33 -33.91 13.29
C ALA A 187 -30.43 -35.43 13.55
N ALA A 188 -31.33 -36.09 12.81
CA ALA A 188 -31.45 -37.55 12.86
C ALA A 188 -30.37 -38.20 11.99
N GLY A 189 -29.57 -39.10 12.57
CA GLY A 189 -28.50 -39.84 11.91
C GLY A 189 -27.13 -39.66 12.56
N ASP A 190 -26.08 -39.90 11.77
CA ASP A 190 -24.70 -39.78 12.21
C ASP A 190 -24.35 -38.32 12.59
N PRO A 191 -23.94 -38.08 13.86
CA PRO A 191 -23.62 -36.75 14.38
C PRO A 191 -22.45 -36.11 13.64
N VAL A 192 -21.49 -36.90 13.13
CA VAL A 192 -20.33 -36.39 12.34
C VAL A 192 -20.81 -35.83 11.00
N VAL A 193 -21.68 -36.56 10.30
CA VAL A 193 -22.29 -36.11 9.05
C VAL A 193 -23.12 -34.85 9.25
N HIS A 194 -23.93 -34.84 10.34
CA HIS A 194 -24.75 -33.67 10.67
C HIS A 194 -23.90 -32.43 10.92
N ALA A 195 -22.92 -32.51 11.81
CA ALA A 195 -22.04 -31.40 12.18
C ALA A 195 -21.22 -30.91 10.99
N THR A 196 -20.65 -31.83 10.18
CA THR A 196 -19.89 -31.50 8.98
C THR A 196 -20.74 -30.76 7.95
N LYS A 197 -21.97 -31.26 7.67
CA LYS A 197 -22.89 -30.55 6.77
C LYS A 197 -23.26 -29.17 7.28
N LEU A 198 -23.47 -29.00 8.58
CA LEU A 198 -23.80 -27.72 9.19
C LEU A 198 -22.63 -26.73 9.06
N ALA A 199 -21.40 -27.17 9.37
CA ALA A 199 -20.19 -26.38 9.22
C ALA A 199 -19.95 -25.96 7.78
N MET A 200 -20.01 -26.89 6.82
CA MET A 200 -19.83 -26.60 5.39
C MET A 200 -20.90 -25.64 4.86
N ARG A 201 -22.16 -25.80 5.26
CA ARG A 201 -23.26 -24.90 4.89
C ARG A 201 -23.00 -23.48 5.41
N THR A 202 -22.58 -23.34 6.64
CA THR A 202 -22.26 -22.05 7.26
C THR A 202 -21.12 -21.35 6.51
N LEU A 203 -20.05 -22.07 6.19
CA LEU A 203 -18.92 -21.55 5.41
C LEU A 203 -19.33 -21.19 3.97
N GLY A 204 -20.19 -22.01 3.33
CA GLY A 204 -20.71 -21.74 1.99
C GLY A 204 -21.54 -20.45 1.95
N ARG A 205 -22.50 -20.30 2.85
CA ARG A 205 -23.30 -19.07 2.97
C ARG A 205 -22.44 -17.84 3.24
N ARG A 206 -21.46 -17.95 4.13
CA ARG A 206 -20.51 -16.88 4.39
C ARG A 206 -19.69 -16.50 3.15
N ALA A 207 -19.21 -17.49 2.39
CA ALA A 207 -18.45 -17.23 1.16
C ALA A 207 -19.31 -16.54 0.09
N LEU A 208 -20.61 -16.86 -0.02
CA LEU A 208 -21.55 -16.22 -0.93
C LEU A 208 -21.84 -14.78 -0.52
N ALA A 209 -22.10 -14.52 0.78
CA ALA A 209 -22.31 -13.17 1.30
C ALA A 209 -21.10 -12.27 1.02
N ILE A 210 -19.88 -12.75 1.33
CA ILE A 210 -18.65 -12.00 1.01
C ILE A 210 -18.54 -11.74 -0.50
N SER A 211 -18.98 -12.66 -1.36
CA SER A 211 -18.94 -12.45 -2.81
C SER A 211 -19.89 -11.35 -3.26
N ALA A 212 -21.08 -11.24 -2.65
CA ALA A 212 -22.02 -10.16 -2.91
C ALA A 212 -21.44 -8.80 -2.46
N ASP A 213 -20.95 -8.71 -1.22
CA ASP A 213 -20.31 -7.49 -0.71
C ASP A 213 -19.16 -7.03 -1.63
N MET A 214 -18.36 -7.98 -2.13
CA MET A 214 -17.26 -7.65 -3.06
C MET A 214 -17.75 -7.13 -4.41
N GLN A 215 -18.89 -7.62 -4.93
CA GLN A 215 -19.47 -7.10 -6.17
C GLN A 215 -19.91 -5.65 -6.03
N ASP A 216 -20.53 -5.29 -4.89
CA ASP A 216 -20.92 -3.90 -4.61
C ASP A 216 -19.70 -2.99 -4.54
N LEU A 217 -18.62 -3.44 -3.86
CA LEU A 217 -17.36 -2.70 -3.84
C LEU A 217 -16.73 -2.54 -5.23
N ASP A 218 -16.80 -3.57 -6.08
CA ASP A 218 -16.24 -3.55 -7.44
C ASP A 218 -16.93 -2.51 -8.32
N VAL A 219 -18.24 -2.31 -8.18
CA VAL A 219 -19.00 -1.29 -8.92
C VAL A 219 -18.50 0.12 -8.56
N VAL A 220 -18.45 0.44 -7.27
CA VAL A 220 -18.00 1.76 -6.80
C VAL A 220 -16.53 2.00 -7.13
N LEU A 221 -15.69 0.95 -6.98
CA LEU A 221 -14.28 1.01 -7.33
C LEU A 221 -14.08 1.33 -8.82
N ALA A 222 -14.83 0.65 -9.70
CA ALA A 222 -14.76 0.88 -11.14
C ALA A 222 -15.15 2.32 -11.51
N GLN A 223 -16.21 2.86 -10.92
CA GLN A 223 -16.64 4.24 -11.14
C GLN A 223 -15.55 5.24 -10.74
N LEU A 224 -15.00 5.11 -9.52
CA LEU A 224 -13.96 6.02 -9.03
C LEU A 224 -12.67 5.94 -9.85
N VAL A 225 -12.24 4.73 -10.22
CA VAL A 225 -11.00 4.54 -11.01
C VAL A 225 -11.15 5.12 -12.41
N ASN A 226 -12.29 4.87 -13.09
CA ASN A 226 -12.55 5.42 -14.42
C ASN A 226 -12.69 6.96 -14.40
N ALA A 227 -13.30 7.53 -13.36
CA ALA A 227 -13.39 8.97 -13.19
C ALA A 227 -12.03 9.62 -12.91
N THR A 228 -11.14 8.90 -12.19
CA THR A 228 -9.85 9.45 -11.76
C THR A 228 -8.76 9.31 -12.83
N ALA A 229 -8.71 8.18 -13.55
CA ALA A 229 -7.64 7.88 -14.48
C ALA A 229 -8.13 7.04 -15.68
N PRO A 230 -9.00 7.57 -16.54
CA PRO A 230 -9.55 6.87 -17.69
C PRO A 230 -8.47 6.40 -18.66
N GLU A 231 -7.44 7.21 -18.91
CA GLU A 231 -6.33 6.85 -19.79
C GLU A 231 -5.51 5.66 -19.25
N LEU A 232 -5.35 5.57 -17.94
CA LEU A 232 -4.65 4.44 -17.32
C LEU A 232 -5.44 3.14 -17.49
N VAL A 233 -6.77 3.19 -17.39
CA VAL A 233 -7.64 2.02 -17.60
C VAL A 233 -7.69 1.63 -19.07
N ALA A 234 -7.66 2.59 -19.99
CA ALA A 234 -7.61 2.34 -21.43
C ALA A 234 -6.29 1.70 -21.90
N CYS A 235 -5.25 1.77 -21.07
CA CYS A 235 -3.94 1.20 -21.40
C CYS A 235 -4.01 -0.34 -21.45
N HIS A 236 -3.53 -0.95 -22.53
CA HIS A 236 -3.62 -2.39 -22.76
C HIS A 236 -3.05 -3.21 -21.58
N GLY A 237 -3.84 -4.17 -21.10
CA GLY A 237 -3.49 -5.04 -19.97
C GLY A 237 -3.66 -4.42 -18.59
N VAL A 238 -4.14 -3.18 -18.51
CA VAL A 238 -4.48 -2.50 -17.26
C VAL A 238 -5.98 -2.64 -17.00
N GLY A 239 -6.34 -3.45 -16.02
CA GLY A 239 -7.72 -3.51 -15.52
C GLY A 239 -7.93 -2.58 -14.32
N VAL A 240 -9.19 -2.38 -13.92
CA VAL A 240 -9.59 -1.53 -12.79
C VAL A 240 -8.77 -1.82 -11.53
N ASP A 241 -8.63 -3.08 -11.13
CA ASP A 241 -7.84 -3.50 -9.96
C ASP A 241 -6.37 -3.03 -10.02
N THR A 242 -5.72 -3.21 -11.18
CA THR A 242 -4.31 -2.83 -11.34
C THR A 242 -4.14 -1.32 -11.40
N ALA A 243 -5.06 -0.61 -12.05
CA ALA A 243 -5.11 0.86 -12.06
C ALA A 243 -5.30 1.39 -10.64
N ALA A 244 -6.28 0.88 -9.90
CA ALA A 244 -6.54 1.25 -8.51
C ALA A 244 -5.29 1.11 -7.62
N ILE A 245 -4.58 -0.02 -7.72
CA ILE A 245 -3.35 -0.26 -6.96
C ILE A 245 -2.25 0.76 -7.33
N LEU A 246 -2.09 1.07 -8.61
CA LEU A 246 -1.11 2.05 -9.07
C LEU A 246 -1.47 3.47 -8.62
N LEU A 247 -2.74 3.86 -8.68
CA LEU A 247 -3.24 5.14 -8.16
C LEU A 247 -2.97 5.28 -6.66
N VAL A 248 -3.32 4.26 -5.87
CA VAL A 248 -3.04 4.27 -4.42
C VAL A 248 -1.55 4.32 -4.11
N ALA A 249 -0.69 3.73 -4.95
CA ALA A 249 0.74 3.87 -4.80
C ALA A 249 1.19 5.32 -5.08
N ALA A 250 0.64 5.98 -6.10
CA ALA A 250 0.94 7.37 -6.43
C ALA A 250 0.43 8.35 -5.36
N GLY A 251 -0.82 8.22 -4.90
CA GLY A 251 -1.50 9.14 -4.00
C GLY A 251 -2.36 10.15 -4.75
N ASP A 252 -3.11 10.98 -4.02
CA ASP A 252 -3.95 12.05 -4.58
C ASP A 252 -3.12 13.24 -5.13
N ASN A 253 -1.84 13.32 -4.77
CA ASN A 253 -0.87 14.32 -5.23
C ASN A 253 0.29 13.64 -6.00
N PRO A 254 0.07 13.08 -7.20
CA PRO A 254 1.08 12.32 -7.93
C PRO A 254 2.28 13.16 -8.40
N GLU A 255 2.14 14.50 -8.47
CA GLU A 255 3.22 15.46 -8.76
C GLU A 255 4.38 15.38 -7.75
N ARG A 256 4.13 14.85 -6.52
CA ARG A 256 5.18 14.54 -5.55
C ARG A 256 6.21 13.53 -6.09
N ILE A 257 5.84 12.76 -7.11
CA ILE A 257 6.72 11.81 -7.80
C ILE A 257 7.44 12.58 -8.91
N ARG A 258 8.60 13.12 -8.61
CA ARG A 258 9.34 14.08 -9.43
C ARG A 258 9.59 13.63 -10.86
N ASN A 259 9.80 12.34 -11.11
CA ASN A 259 10.11 11.80 -12.43
C ASN A 259 9.82 10.29 -12.50
N GLU A 260 9.95 9.74 -13.71
CA GLU A 260 9.77 8.33 -14.02
C GLU A 260 10.71 7.40 -13.22
N ALA A 261 11.93 7.83 -12.94
CA ALA A 261 12.87 7.03 -12.14
C ALA A 261 12.38 6.90 -10.69
N ALA A 262 11.87 7.98 -10.10
CA ALA A 262 11.25 7.95 -8.77
C ALA A 262 10.03 7.02 -8.73
N TRP A 263 9.19 7.05 -9.77
CA TRP A 263 8.08 6.10 -9.90
C TRP A 263 8.55 4.65 -9.97
N ALA A 264 9.59 4.38 -10.75
CA ALA A 264 10.15 3.03 -10.84
C ALA A 264 10.76 2.55 -9.51
N HIS A 265 11.37 3.44 -8.73
CA HIS A 265 11.84 3.15 -7.38
C HIS A 265 10.66 2.84 -6.46
N LEU A 266 9.63 3.68 -6.46
CA LEU A 266 8.41 3.47 -5.67
C LEU A 266 7.74 2.13 -6.01
N CYS A 267 7.68 1.74 -7.27
CA CYS A 267 7.13 0.45 -7.70
C CYS A 267 8.09 -0.74 -7.50
N GLY A 268 9.32 -0.52 -7.02
CA GLY A 268 10.32 -1.56 -6.82
C GLY A 268 10.79 -2.22 -8.12
N VAL A 269 10.81 -1.48 -9.23
CA VAL A 269 11.25 -1.96 -10.55
C VAL A 269 12.47 -1.21 -11.10
N ALA A 270 13.00 -0.26 -10.35
CA ALA A 270 14.29 0.36 -10.67
C ALA A 270 15.41 -0.68 -10.61
N PRO A 271 16.31 -0.75 -11.59
CA PRO A 271 17.47 -1.61 -11.53
C PRO A 271 18.40 -1.13 -10.41
N LEU A 272 18.78 -2.04 -9.52
CA LEU A 272 19.83 -1.79 -8.53
C LEU A 272 21.10 -2.46 -9.02
N ASP A 273 22.18 -1.70 -9.11
CA ASP A 273 23.48 -2.23 -9.48
C ASP A 273 23.92 -3.31 -8.47
N ALA A 274 24.34 -4.43 -9.02
CA ALA A 274 24.95 -5.55 -8.29
C ALA A 274 26.20 -6.01 -9.03
N SER A 275 26.88 -5.06 -9.67
CA SER A 275 28.07 -5.29 -10.50
C SER A 275 29.31 -5.48 -9.64
N SER A 276 30.19 -6.39 -10.04
CA SER A 276 31.51 -6.57 -9.46
C SER A 276 32.52 -6.82 -10.58
N GLY A 277 33.56 -6.00 -10.64
CA GLY A 277 34.61 -6.11 -11.67
C GLY A 277 34.05 -5.98 -13.09
N LYS A 278 34.30 -6.95 -13.94
CA LYS A 278 33.89 -6.97 -15.36
C LYS A 278 32.43 -7.36 -15.60
N HIS A 279 31.70 -7.82 -14.57
CA HIS A 279 30.31 -8.27 -14.71
C HIS A 279 29.32 -7.20 -14.28
N ARG A 280 28.54 -6.68 -15.23
CA ARG A 280 27.39 -5.79 -14.95
C ARG A 280 26.14 -6.64 -14.71
N ARG A 281 25.62 -6.58 -13.49
CA ARG A 281 24.36 -7.25 -13.10
C ARG A 281 23.47 -6.27 -12.32
N HIS A 282 22.18 -6.49 -12.42
CA HIS A 282 21.20 -5.75 -11.62
C HIS A 282 20.44 -6.71 -10.71
N ARG A 283 20.21 -6.29 -9.48
CA ARG A 283 19.37 -7.02 -8.52
C ARG A 283 18.00 -6.38 -8.37
N LEU A 284 17.06 -7.16 -7.85
CA LEU A 284 15.72 -6.68 -7.55
C LEU A 284 15.75 -5.67 -6.39
N SER A 285 15.10 -4.51 -6.56
CA SER A 285 14.79 -3.61 -5.44
C SER A 285 13.72 -4.25 -4.54
N ARG A 286 14.01 -4.37 -3.24
CA ARG A 286 13.07 -4.86 -2.23
C ARG A 286 12.42 -3.72 -1.44
N ALA A 287 12.85 -2.48 -1.68
CA ALA A 287 12.41 -1.29 -0.95
C ALA A 287 11.10 -0.68 -1.50
N GLY A 288 10.65 -1.08 -2.70
CA GLY A 288 9.47 -0.50 -3.32
C GLY A 288 8.14 -1.07 -2.79
N ASN A 289 7.04 -0.42 -3.20
CA ASN A 289 5.68 -0.85 -2.90
C ASN A 289 5.39 -2.21 -3.56
N ARG A 290 5.22 -3.25 -2.74
CA ARG A 290 5.00 -4.63 -3.21
C ARG A 290 3.73 -4.79 -4.02
N GLN A 291 2.69 -4.01 -3.74
CA GLN A 291 1.42 -4.08 -4.44
C GLN A 291 1.53 -3.46 -5.83
N ALA A 292 2.16 -2.29 -5.94
CA ALA A 292 2.46 -1.69 -7.23
C ALA A 292 3.37 -2.60 -8.07
N ASN A 293 4.39 -3.23 -7.47
CA ASN A 293 5.22 -4.21 -8.15
C ASN A 293 4.42 -5.40 -8.69
N HIS A 294 3.47 -5.91 -7.90
CA HIS A 294 2.58 -7.00 -8.30
C HIS A 294 1.58 -6.54 -9.38
N ALA A 295 1.05 -5.31 -9.31
CA ALA A 295 0.19 -4.77 -10.36
C ALA A 295 0.92 -4.69 -11.70
N LEU A 296 2.16 -4.17 -11.71
CA LEU A 296 3.00 -4.16 -12.91
C LEU A 296 3.29 -5.59 -13.43
N TRP A 297 3.50 -6.55 -12.54
CA TRP A 297 3.66 -7.94 -12.93
C TRP A 297 2.40 -8.50 -13.60
N ARG A 298 1.21 -8.22 -13.07
CA ARG A 298 -0.06 -8.64 -13.68
C ARG A 298 -0.25 -8.06 -15.09
N ILE A 299 0.04 -6.78 -15.27
CA ILE A 299 -0.04 -6.10 -16.57
C ILE A 299 0.90 -6.80 -17.58
N VAL A 300 2.16 -7.01 -17.21
CA VAL A 300 3.12 -7.70 -18.07
C VAL A 300 2.66 -9.13 -18.38
N PHE A 301 2.18 -9.86 -17.37
CA PHE A 301 1.70 -11.23 -17.56
C PHE A 301 0.54 -11.30 -18.56
N THR A 302 -0.42 -10.37 -18.47
CA THR A 302 -1.53 -10.25 -19.44
C THR A 302 -1.01 -9.96 -20.85
N ARG A 303 -0.09 -9.01 -20.99
CA ARG A 303 0.50 -8.64 -22.28
C ARG A 303 1.31 -9.77 -22.91
N MET A 304 2.04 -10.54 -22.12
CA MET A 304 2.76 -11.72 -22.63
C MET A 304 1.83 -12.78 -23.25
N GLY A 305 0.58 -12.83 -22.80
CA GLY A 305 -0.43 -13.74 -23.39
C GLY A 305 -1.18 -13.16 -24.58
N GLN A 306 -1.39 -11.84 -24.61
CA GLN A 306 -2.36 -11.22 -25.51
C GLN A 306 -1.76 -10.18 -26.49
N ASP A 307 -0.64 -9.55 -26.14
CA ASP A 307 -0.04 -8.50 -26.97
C ASP A 307 1.05 -9.05 -27.90
N PRO A 308 0.89 -8.97 -29.23
CA PRO A 308 1.89 -9.46 -30.19
C PRO A 308 3.27 -8.84 -29.98
N ARG A 309 3.36 -7.51 -29.77
CA ARG A 309 4.64 -6.80 -29.57
C ARG A 309 5.38 -7.32 -28.35
N THR A 310 4.66 -7.62 -27.26
CA THR A 310 5.25 -8.17 -26.06
C THR A 310 5.71 -9.61 -26.28
N ARG A 311 4.99 -10.42 -27.05
CA ARG A 311 5.37 -11.79 -27.40
C ARG A 311 6.65 -11.81 -28.25
N ASP A 312 6.71 -10.99 -29.28
CA ASP A 312 7.89 -10.85 -30.15
C ASP A 312 9.13 -10.42 -29.34
N TYR A 313 8.94 -9.47 -28.40
CA TYR A 313 10.00 -9.08 -27.48
C TYR A 313 10.49 -10.25 -26.61
N VAL A 314 9.56 -11.02 -26.04
CA VAL A 314 9.89 -12.17 -25.18
C VAL A 314 10.66 -13.23 -25.96
N GLU A 315 10.21 -13.56 -27.17
CA GLU A 315 10.87 -14.53 -28.05
C GLU A 315 12.30 -14.11 -28.39
N ARG A 316 12.48 -12.88 -28.87
CA ARG A 316 13.80 -12.33 -29.16
C ARG A 316 14.75 -12.38 -27.96
N ARG A 317 14.27 -11.92 -26.78
CA ARG A 317 15.10 -11.88 -25.57
C ARG A 317 15.42 -13.26 -25.02
N THR A 318 14.52 -14.23 -25.25
CA THR A 318 14.78 -15.64 -24.93
C THR A 318 15.86 -16.21 -25.84
N GLY A 319 15.81 -15.90 -27.15
CA GLY A 319 16.87 -16.28 -28.10
C GLY A 319 18.25 -15.65 -27.76
N GLU A 320 18.27 -14.49 -27.13
CA GLU A 320 19.48 -13.84 -26.59
C GLU A 320 19.96 -14.45 -25.26
N GLY A 321 19.30 -15.49 -24.74
CA GLY A 321 19.68 -16.23 -23.52
C GLY A 321 19.16 -15.67 -22.21
N LEU A 322 18.21 -14.69 -22.23
CA LEU A 322 17.60 -14.18 -21.00
C LEU A 322 16.56 -15.16 -20.47
N THR A 323 16.53 -15.32 -19.15
CA THR A 323 15.49 -16.09 -18.47
C THR A 323 14.16 -15.34 -18.46
N LYS A 324 13.04 -16.06 -18.39
CA LYS A 324 11.70 -15.48 -18.28
C LYS A 324 11.57 -14.48 -17.11
N ARG A 325 12.29 -14.72 -16.00
CA ARG A 325 12.32 -13.82 -14.85
C ARG A 325 13.03 -12.50 -15.16
N GLU A 326 14.09 -12.53 -15.91
CA GLU A 326 14.84 -11.32 -16.34
C GLU A 326 14.00 -10.50 -17.32
N ILE A 327 13.42 -11.15 -18.31
CA ILE A 327 12.52 -10.52 -19.28
C ILE A 327 11.35 -9.85 -18.56
N MET A 328 10.71 -10.53 -17.60
CA MET A 328 9.63 -9.96 -16.79
C MET A 328 10.07 -8.71 -16.02
N ARG A 329 11.30 -8.67 -15.48
CA ARG A 329 11.83 -7.49 -14.78
C ARG A 329 11.99 -6.31 -15.73
N VAL A 330 12.53 -6.54 -16.92
CA VAL A 330 12.68 -5.50 -17.95
C VAL A 330 11.32 -4.96 -18.38
N LEU A 331 10.40 -5.84 -18.72
CA LEU A 331 9.04 -5.45 -19.15
C LEU A 331 8.31 -4.65 -18.06
N LYS A 332 8.42 -5.04 -16.78
CA LYS A 332 7.85 -4.24 -15.68
C LYS A 332 8.41 -2.81 -15.64
N ARG A 333 9.69 -2.63 -15.96
CA ARG A 333 10.30 -1.31 -16.01
C ARG A 333 9.74 -0.47 -17.17
N TYR A 334 9.48 -1.08 -18.34
CA TYR A 334 8.81 -0.42 -19.46
C TYR A 334 7.36 -0.03 -19.11
N VAL A 335 6.59 -0.95 -18.51
CA VAL A 335 5.22 -0.67 -18.06
C VAL A 335 5.21 0.45 -17.00
N ALA A 336 6.18 0.48 -16.08
CA ALA A 336 6.29 1.57 -15.12
C ALA A 336 6.51 2.93 -15.81
N ARG A 337 7.31 2.99 -16.89
CA ARG A 337 7.51 4.19 -17.70
C ARG A 337 6.23 4.66 -18.37
N GLU A 338 5.48 3.73 -18.93
CA GLU A 338 4.22 3.99 -19.59
C GLU A 338 3.18 4.50 -18.59
N THR A 339 2.97 3.75 -17.48
CA THR A 339 1.98 4.10 -16.46
C THR A 339 2.28 5.41 -15.74
N TYR A 340 3.56 5.81 -15.58
CA TYR A 340 3.92 7.11 -15.03
C TYR A 340 3.34 8.28 -15.82
N ARG A 341 3.30 8.17 -17.14
CA ARG A 341 2.78 9.21 -18.05
C ARG A 341 1.26 9.31 -17.99
N LEU A 342 0.60 8.21 -17.57
CA LEU A 342 -0.85 8.09 -17.48
C LEU A 342 -1.39 8.33 -16.06
N LEU A 343 -0.50 8.65 -15.09
CA LEU A 343 -0.95 9.10 -13.78
C LEU A 343 -1.66 10.45 -13.93
N PRO A 344 -2.81 10.66 -13.27
CA PRO A 344 -3.51 11.94 -13.32
C PRO A 344 -2.58 13.03 -12.78
N ARG A 345 -2.46 14.13 -13.52
CA ARG A 345 -1.74 15.33 -13.10
C ARG A 345 -2.78 16.42 -12.86
N THR A 346 -2.74 17.00 -11.67
CA THR A 346 -3.55 18.19 -11.33
C THR A 346 -3.02 19.41 -12.05
#